data_44c8cd64b9233af6202deb6c1ebea218
#
_entry.id   44c8cd64b9233af6202deb6c1ebea218
#
_cell.length_a   1.000
_cell.length_b   1.000
_cell.length_c   1.000
_cell.angle_alpha   90.00
_cell.angle_beta   90.00
_cell.angle_gamma   90.00
#
_symmetry.space_group_name_H-M   'P 1'
#
loop_
_entity.id
_entity.type
_entity.pdbx_description
1 polymer ?
#
loop_
_entity_poly.entity_id
_entity_poly.type
_entity_poly.pdbx_seq_one_letter_code
_entity_poly.pdbx_strand_id
1 'polypeptide(L)'
;MKAMLTLLCLMAAATMSYAQDQPILVTPQWLKDHQKDADLVLVQVSFLKYDYDFEHIEGARYLWPAWLAPDSPYGSFNAPDPEKASQVLGDLGVSNNSHVVLYFTRNDVSVTSRMFLTLENLGLRGKVSLLNGGLEAWKREGFTLTKEQPIVKKGKFKVQKGNILVDKDYVLKDLNTGSGIIVDARMKRFYDGEPTGNPRDGHITGALNIPYSEMVDATNVFKPSDQLQSYFTPVSTDKSKEMVAYCFIGQTASVVYLAGRILGYDMKVYDGSMQEWSRIETLPMETTKK
;
A
#
# COMPACT_ATOMS: atom_id res chain seq x y z
N MET A 1 -39.65 53.50 -32.72
CA MET A 1 -38.73 52.40 -32.93
C MET A 1 -38.00 52.17 -31.65
N LYS A 2 -38.36 51.10 -30.88
CA LYS A 2 -37.72 50.75 -29.62
C LYS A 2 -36.78 49.55 -29.92
N ALA A 3 -35.46 49.71 -29.80
CA ALA A 3 -34.49 48.66 -29.92
C ALA A 3 -34.42 47.85 -28.59
N MET A 4 -34.76 46.60 -28.67
CA MET A 4 -34.67 45.64 -27.55
C MET A 4 -33.28 45.00 -27.58
N LEU A 5 -32.44 45.34 -26.60
CA LEU A 5 -31.10 44.75 -26.41
C LEU A 5 -31.31 43.44 -25.66
N THR A 6 -31.10 42.31 -26.34
CA THR A 6 -31.11 40.97 -25.71
C THR A 6 -29.73 40.67 -25.16
N LEU A 7 -29.60 40.66 -23.83
CA LEU A 7 -28.37 40.28 -23.11
C LEU A 7 -28.29 38.74 -23.04
N LEU A 8 -27.37 38.15 -23.79
CA LEU A 8 -27.09 36.73 -23.77
C LEU A 8 -26.12 36.43 -22.60
N CYS A 9 -26.64 35.95 -21.46
CA CYS A 9 -25.79 35.42 -20.39
C CYS A 9 -25.25 34.05 -20.77
N LEU A 10 -23.97 33.95 -21.15
CA LEU A 10 -23.23 32.67 -21.21
C LEU A 10 -22.96 32.18 -19.78
N MET A 11 -23.72 31.18 -19.32
CA MET A 11 -23.35 30.39 -18.14
C MET A 11 -22.23 29.46 -18.53
N ALA A 12 -21.00 29.78 -18.11
CA ALA A 12 -19.87 28.81 -18.12
C ALA A 12 -20.14 27.76 -17.04
N ALA A 13 -20.62 26.57 -17.43
CA ALA A 13 -20.69 25.44 -16.57
C ALA A 13 -19.26 24.98 -16.28
N ALA A 14 -18.73 25.30 -15.10
CA ALA A 14 -17.51 24.71 -14.60
C ALA A 14 -17.79 23.23 -14.33
N THR A 15 -17.37 22.37 -15.25
CA THR A 15 -17.33 20.93 -15.02
C THR A 15 -16.27 20.66 -13.96
N MET A 16 -16.66 20.41 -12.71
CA MET A 16 -15.79 19.82 -11.71
C MET A 16 -15.43 18.42 -12.21
N SER A 17 -14.27 18.29 -12.83
CA SER A 17 -13.66 17.00 -13.11
C SER A 17 -13.27 16.40 -11.75
N TYR A 18 -14.08 15.48 -11.23
CA TYR A 18 -13.63 14.59 -10.17
C TYR A 18 -12.51 13.76 -10.76
N ALA A 19 -11.30 13.91 -10.22
CA ALA A 19 -10.19 13.06 -10.59
C ALA A 19 -10.62 11.60 -10.32
N GLN A 20 -10.73 10.82 -11.38
CA GLN A 20 -11.06 9.39 -11.26
C GLN A 20 -9.89 8.69 -10.55
N ASP A 21 -10.19 7.82 -9.57
CA ASP A 21 -9.18 7.03 -8.90
C ASP A 21 -8.38 6.20 -9.92
N GLN A 22 -7.07 6.20 -9.77
CA GLN A 22 -6.19 5.39 -10.61
C GLN A 22 -6.34 3.89 -10.27
N PRO A 23 -6.15 2.98 -11.23
CA PRO A 23 -6.23 1.54 -10.96
C PRO A 23 -5.18 1.14 -9.92
N ILE A 24 -5.57 0.33 -8.93
CA ILE A 24 -4.68 -0.15 -7.86
C ILE A 24 -3.55 -1.01 -8.46
N LEU A 25 -3.89 -1.91 -9.38
CA LEU A 25 -2.93 -2.74 -10.11
C LEU A 25 -2.90 -2.30 -11.58
N VAL A 26 -1.68 -2.20 -12.12
CA VAL A 26 -1.46 -1.96 -13.55
C VAL A 26 -0.67 -3.11 -14.16
N THR A 27 -0.94 -3.41 -15.44
CA THR A 27 -0.18 -4.39 -16.20
C THR A 27 1.08 -3.77 -16.79
N PRO A 28 2.08 -4.58 -17.20
CA PRO A 28 3.25 -4.07 -17.93
C PRO A 28 2.86 -3.32 -19.20
N GLN A 29 1.87 -3.81 -19.96
CA GLN A 29 1.39 -3.13 -21.17
C GLN A 29 0.77 -1.76 -20.82
N TRP A 30 -0.09 -1.70 -19.79
CA TRP A 30 -0.64 -0.43 -19.35
C TRP A 30 0.46 0.59 -19.02
N LEU A 31 1.46 0.16 -18.24
CA LEU A 31 2.58 1.03 -17.89
C LEU A 31 3.37 1.48 -19.12
N LYS A 32 3.59 0.57 -20.09
CA LYS A 32 4.28 0.90 -21.35
C LYS A 32 3.57 2.01 -22.12
N ASP A 33 2.24 1.95 -22.16
CA ASP A 33 1.42 2.91 -22.89
C ASP A 33 1.36 4.28 -22.19
N HIS A 34 1.50 4.31 -20.83
CA HIS A 34 1.37 5.51 -20.00
C HIS A 34 2.72 6.05 -19.47
N GLN A 35 3.86 5.44 -19.81
CA GLN A 35 5.19 5.81 -19.32
C GLN A 35 5.56 7.29 -19.52
N LYS A 36 4.94 7.94 -20.52
CA LYS A 36 5.23 9.34 -20.91
C LYS A 36 4.18 10.33 -20.39
N ASP A 37 3.21 9.87 -19.61
CA ASP A 37 2.20 10.75 -19.02
C ASP A 37 2.88 11.75 -18.07
N ALA A 38 2.52 13.02 -18.19
CA ALA A 38 3.25 14.11 -17.53
C ALA A 38 3.17 14.09 -16.01
N ASP A 39 2.14 13.46 -15.44
CA ASP A 39 1.90 13.33 -14.00
C ASP A 39 2.33 11.96 -13.44
N LEU A 40 2.73 11.01 -14.30
CA LEU A 40 3.18 9.69 -13.88
C LEU A 40 4.60 9.74 -13.31
N VAL A 41 4.77 9.19 -12.11
CA VAL A 41 6.04 9.01 -11.44
C VAL A 41 6.28 7.53 -11.20
N LEU A 42 7.18 6.93 -11.98
CA LEU A 42 7.55 5.53 -11.85
C LEU A 42 8.65 5.36 -10.80
N VAL A 43 8.46 4.42 -9.86
CA VAL A 43 9.37 4.22 -8.72
C VAL A 43 9.68 2.74 -8.53
N GLN A 44 10.97 2.40 -8.60
CA GLN A 44 11.48 1.09 -8.18
C GLN A 44 11.69 1.09 -6.67
N VAL A 45 11.09 0.11 -6.01
CA VAL A 45 11.26 -0.13 -4.57
C VAL A 45 12.17 -1.33 -4.38
N SER A 46 13.33 -1.15 -3.77
CA SER A 46 14.21 -2.26 -3.41
C SER A 46 15.19 -1.89 -2.29
N PHE A 47 15.61 -2.87 -1.47
CA PHE A 47 16.65 -2.67 -0.47
C PHE A 47 18.04 -2.51 -1.10
N LEU A 48 18.26 -3.12 -2.26
CA LEU A 48 19.54 -3.10 -2.93
C LEU A 48 19.50 -2.11 -4.10
N LYS A 49 20.16 -0.97 -3.94
CA LYS A 49 20.34 -0.01 -5.03
C LYS A 49 21.05 -0.62 -6.24
N TYR A 50 21.88 -1.66 -6.01
CA TYR A 50 22.54 -2.41 -7.07
C TYR A 50 21.55 -2.93 -8.13
N ASP A 51 20.35 -3.40 -7.73
CA ASP A 51 19.35 -3.90 -8.67
C ASP A 51 18.88 -2.80 -9.62
N TYR A 52 18.70 -1.58 -9.09
CA TYR A 52 18.35 -0.41 -9.90
C TYR A 52 19.51 0.04 -10.81
N ASP A 53 20.72 0.11 -10.29
CA ASP A 53 21.91 0.53 -11.05
C ASP A 53 22.27 -0.50 -12.14
N PHE A 54 21.93 -1.78 -11.92
CA PHE A 54 22.17 -2.85 -12.90
C PHE A 54 21.20 -2.78 -14.07
N GLU A 55 19.90 -2.67 -13.79
CA GLU A 55 18.85 -2.48 -14.80
C GLU A 55 17.53 -2.03 -14.15
N HIS A 56 16.81 -1.13 -14.80
CA HIS A 56 15.51 -0.66 -14.37
C HIS A 56 14.63 -0.26 -15.57
N ILE A 57 13.33 -0.06 -15.34
CA ILE A 57 12.40 0.44 -16.35
C ILE A 57 12.74 1.91 -16.63
N GLU A 58 12.80 2.31 -17.91
CA GLU A 58 13.13 3.67 -18.33
C GLU A 58 12.27 4.71 -17.57
N GLY A 59 12.92 5.75 -17.06
CA GLY A 59 12.27 6.83 -16.29
C GLY A 59 11.96 6.49 -14.83
N ALA A 60 12.21 5.26 -14.38
CA ALA A 60 12.03 4.89 -12.97
C ALA A 60 13.00 5.62 -12.05
N ARG A 61 12.56 5.97 -10.84
CA ARG A 61 13.36 6.49 -9.74
C ARG A 61 13.54 5.39 -8.69
N TYR A 62 14.66 5.44 -7.98
CA TYR A 62 14.96 4.50 -6.91
C TYR A 62 14.42 4.98 -5.57
N LEU A 63 13.69 4.12 -4.87
CA LEU A 63 13.25 4.32 -3.49
C LEU A 63 13.81 3.22 -2.59
N TRP A 64 14.67 3.60 -1.64
CA TRP A 64 15.03 2.73 -0.54
C TRP A 64 13.89 2.70 0.50
N PRO A 65 13.35 1.51 0.84
CA PRO A 65 12.16 1.41 1.69
C PRO A 65 12.26 2.12 3.03
N ALA A 66 13.44 2.07 3.69
CA ALA A 66 13.63 2.71 4.98
C ALA A 66 13.52 4.25 4.97
N TRP A 67 13.50 4.89 3.81
CA TRP A 67 13.21 6.34 3.76
C TRP A 67 11.76 6.67 4.08
N LEU A 68 10.82 5.75 3.77
CA LEU A 68 9.38 5.93 3.98
C LEU A 68 8.76 4.88 4.93
N ALA A 69 9.56 3.93 5.43
CA ALA A 69 9.20 3.00 6.48
C ALA A 69 10.45 2.75 7.35
N PRO A 70 10.87 3.74 8.15
CA PRO A 70 12.09 3.65 8.96
C PRO A 70 11.93 2.68 10.13
N ASP A 71 13.07 2.23 10.63
CA ASP A 71 13.14 1.57 11.92
C ASP A 71 13.09 2.61 13.06
N SER A 72 12.60 2.19 14.21
CA SER A 72 12.60 2.94 15.45
C SER A 72 13.19 2.07 16.58
N PRO A 73 13.50 2.64 17.75
CA PRO A 73 13.91 1.84 18.92
C PRO A 73 12.90 0.77 19.33
N TYR A 74 11.66 0.90 18.91
CA TYR A 74 10.54 0.04 19.30
C TYR A 74 10.12 -0.95 18.22
N GLY A 75 10.61 -0.82 16.97
CA GLY A 75 10.25 -1.71 15.89
C GLY A 75 10.71 -1.26 14.53
N SER A 76 10.48 -2.10 13.54
CA SER A 76 10.82 -1.88 12.12
C SER A 76 9.61 -1.50 11.29
N PHE A 77 9.83 -0.89 10.15
CA PHE A 77 8.79 -0.50 9.19
C PHE A 77 7.73 0.47 9.74
N ASN A 78 8.14 1.42 10.57
CA ASN A 78 7.21 2.39 11.16
C ASN A 78 6.77 3.46 10.15
N ALA A 79 5.67 4.17 10.46
CA ALA A 79 5.28 5.35 9.71
C ALA A 79 6.41 6.40 9.70
N PRO A 80 6.68 7.04 8.55
CA PRO A 80 7.76 8.03 8.45
C PRO A 80 7.37 9.36 9.11
N ASP A 81 8.40 10.13 9.46
CA ASP A 81 8.23 11.54 9.79
C ASP A 81 7.67 12.32 8.58
N PRO A 82 6.63 13.18 8.77
CA PRO A 82 5.97 13.88 7.66
C PRO A 82 6.87 14.83 6.87
N GLU A 83 7.83 15.50 7.53
CA GLU A 83 8.73 16.44 6.85
C GLU A 83 9.73 15.68 5.98
N LYS A 84 10.33 14.61 6.54
CA LYS A 84 11.22 13.71 5.80
C LYS A 84 10.50 13.04 4.64
N ALA A 85 9.26 12.58 4.83
CA ALA A 85 8.47 12.01 3.77
C ALA A 85 8.18 13.01 2.64
N SER A 86 7.84 14.26 2.99
CA SER A 86 7.64 15.33 2.01
C SER A 86 8.91 15.60 1.20
N GLN A 87 10.07 15.61 1.85
CA GLN A 87 11.36 15.79 1.19
C GLN A 87 11.68 14.63 0.26
N VAL A 88 11.60 13.38 0.73
CA VAL A 88 11.88 12.18 -0.07
C VAL A 88 11.01 12.12 -1.31
N LEU A 89 9.69 12.32 -1.15
CA LEU A 89 8.76 12.30 -2.27
C LEU A 89 8.99 13.46 -3.24
N GLY A 90 9.29 14.65 -2.73
CA GLY A 90 9.69 15.79 -3.56
C GLY A 90 10.96 15.51 -4.37
N ASP A 91 11.97 14.91 -3.76
CA ASP A 91 13.23 14.54 -4.44
C ASP A 91 13.03 13.48 -5.53
N LEU A 92 12.04 12.58 -5.34
CA LEU A 92 11.58 11.63 -6.36
C LEU A 92 10.73 12.29 -7.46
N GLY A 93 10.47 13.59 -7.41
CA GLY A 93 9.65 14.30 -8.39
C GLY A 93 8.15 14.19 -8.15
N VAL A 94 7.72 13.66 -7.00
CA VAL A 94 6.30 13.51 -6.65
C VAL A 94 5.72 14.83 -6.18
N SER A 95 4.52 15.14 -6.65
CA SER A 95 3.66 16.24 -6.18
C SER A 95 2.30 15.67 -5.75
N ASN A 96 1.47 16.45 -5.08
CA ASN A 96 0.18 15.96 -4.56
C ASN A 96 -0.83 15.52 -5.65
N ASN A 97 -0.59 15.89 -6.90
CA ASN A 97 -1.39 15.46 -8.05
C ASN A 97 -0.73 14.36 -8.90
N SER A 98 0.46 13.91 -8.54
CA SER A 98 1.15 12.84 -9.28
C SER A 98 0.43 11.51 -9.16
N HIS A 99 0.42 10.75 -10.25
CA HIS A 99 0.12 9.32 -10.26
C HIS A 99 1.43 8.54 -10.04
N VAL A 100 1.57 7.87 -8.91
CA VAL A 100 2.78 7.11 -8.58
C VAL A 100 2.58 5.64 -8.90
N VAL A 101 3.40 5.09 -9.80
CA VAL A 101 3.43 3.65 -10.08
C VAL A 101 4.65 3.04 -9.40
N LEU A 102 4.40 2.12 -8.47
CA LEU A 102 5.44 1.37 -7.76
C LEU A 102 5.69 0.03 -8.42
N TYR A 103 6.95 -0.41 -8.44
CA TYR A 103 7.28 -1.79 -8.79
C TYR A 103 8.43 -2.34 -7.94
N PHE A 104 8.42 -3.65 -7.78
CA PHE A 104 9.43 -4.41 -7.01
C PHE A 104 10.38 -5.17 -7.90
N THR A 105 11.51 -5.56 -7.32
CA THR A 105 12.48 -6.51 -7.86
C THR A 105 12.54 -7.75 -6.96
N ARG A 106 13.16 -8.83 -7.42
CA ARG A 106 13.44 -10.04 -6.62
C ARG A 106 12.21 -10.62 -5.92
N ASN A 107 11.03 -10.47 -6.51
CA ASN A 107 9.78 -11.00 -5.96
C ASN A 107 9.44 -10.49 -4.54
N ASP A 108 9.78 -9.26 -4.21
CA ASP A 108 9.48 -8.66 -2.89
C ASP A 108 8.25 -7.74 -2.95
N VAL A 109 7.10 -8.34 -3.24
CA VAL A 109 5.82 -7.62 -3.31
C VAL A 109 5.42 -6.98 -1.98
N SER A 110 5.83 -7.57 -0.85
CA SER A 110 5.38 -7.12 0.47
C SER A 110 5.97 -5.77 0.86
N VAL A 111 7.24 -5.52 0.56
CA VAL A 111 7.90 -4.23 0.80
C VAL A 111 7.26 -3.15 -0.07
N THR A 112 6.99 -3.46 -1.34
CA THR A 112 6.35 -2.50 -2.26
C THR A 112 4.89 -2.23 -1.90
N SER A 113 4.15 -3.25 -1.43
CA SER A 113 2.80 -3.08 -0.86
C SER A 113 2.84 -2.17 0.38
N ARG A 114 3.88 -2.26 1.21
CA ARG A 114 4.08 -1.33 2.34
C ARG A 114 4.31 0.10 1.85
N MET A 115 5.09 0.30 0.80
CA MET A 115 5.27 1.64 0.21
C MET A 115 3.96 2.17 -0.38
N PHE A 116 3.18 1.32 -1.06
CA PHE A 116 1.85 1.67 -1.56
C PHE A 116 0.94 2.19 -0.44
N LEU A 117 0.79 1.42 0.64
CA LEU A 117 0.03 1.79 1.82
C LEU A 117 0.54 3.10 2.44
N THR A 118 1.87 3.25 2.58
CA THR A 118 2.48 4.45 3.16
C THR A 118 2.15 5.69 2.32
N LEU A 119 2.27 5.62 0.99
CA LEU A 119 1.94 6.71 0.08
C LEU A 119 0.46 7.09 0.15
N GLU A 120 -0.46 6.12 0.21
CA GLU A 120 -1.88 6.41 0.41
C GLU A 120 -2.12 7.12 1.76
N ASN A 121 -1.47 6.66 2.83
CA ASN A 121 -1.58 7.28 4.16
C ASN A 121 -0.95 8.68 4.24
N LEU A 122 -0.02 9.00 3.34
CA LEU A 122 0.59 10.33 3.24
C LEU A 122 -0.23 11.31 2.36
N GLY A 123 -1.36 10.86 1.77
CA GLY A 123 -2.28 11.72 1.03
C GLY A 123 -2.35 11.46 -0.48
N LEU A 124 -1.82 10.32 -0.94
CA LEU A 124 -1.92 9.90 -2.36
C LEU A 124 -2.98 8.80 -2.58
N ARG A 125 -3.97 8.69 -1.69
CA ARG A 125 -5.05 7.69 -1.86
C ARG A 125 -5.74 7.90 -3.21
N GLY A 126 -5.90 6.78 -3.97
CA GLY A 126 -6.46 6.81 -5.33
C GLY A 126 -5.48 7.30 -6.41
N LYS A 127 -4.21 7.56 -6.06
CA LYS A 127 -3.16 8.05 -6.98
C LYS A 127 -1.90 7.17 -6.97
N VAL A 128 -1.99 5.99 -6.36
CA VAL A 128 -0.89 5.02 -6.32
C VAL A 128 -1.33 3.76 -7.00
N SER A 129 -0.47 3.23 -7.86
CA SER A 129 -0.63 1.93 -8.52
C SER A 129 0.58 1.04 -8.24
N LEU A 130 0.36 -0.26 -8.31
CA LEU A 130 1.43 -1.26 -8.25
C LEU A 130 1.49 -1.99 -9.60
N LEU A 131 2.69 -2.08 -10.19
CA LEU A 131 2.94 -2.91 -11.36
C LEU A 131 2.82 -4.38 -10.94
N ASN A 132 1.74 -5.04 -11.39
CA ASN A 132 1.41 -6.40 -11.00
C ASN A 132 2.44 -7.40 -11.52
N GLY A 133 3.13 -8.10 -10.61
CA GLY A 133 4.26 -8.98 -10.91
C GLY A 133 5.62 -8.27 -11.06
N GLY A 134 5.70 -6.96 -10.80
CA GLY A 134 6.94 -6.19 -10.69
C GLY A 134 7.82 -6.20 -11.94
N LEU A 135 9.14 -6.07 -11.74
CA LEU A 135 10.13 -6.05 -12.82
C LEU A 135 10.11 -7.34 -13.65
N GLU A 136 9.86 -8.49 -13.02
CA GLU A 136 9.85 -9.76 -13.71
C GLU A 136 8.64 -9.89 -14.68
N ALA A 137 7.49 -9.28 -14.34
CA ALA A 137 6.37 -9.20 -15.28
C ALA A 137 6.70 -8.32 -16.49
N TRP A 138 7.38 -7.19 -16.30
CA TRP A 138 7.87 -6.34 -17.38
C TRP A 138 8.81 -7.08 -18.33
N LYS A 139 9.74 -7.86 -17.78
CA LYS A 139 10.69 -8.69 -18.55
C LYS A 139 9.99 -9.79 -19.33
N ARG A 140 8.96 -10.43 -18.75
CA ARG A 140 8.18 -11.49 -19.45
C ARG A 140 7.47 -10.99 -20.71
N GLU A 141 7.06 -9.71 -20.72
CA GLU A 141 6.50 -9.07 -21.93
C GLU A 141 7.57 -8.67 -22.96
N GLY A 142 8.86 -8.90 -22.68
CA GLY A 142 9.96 -8.57 -23.56
C GLY A 142 10.25 -7.07 -23.67
N PHE A 143 9.78 -6.26 -22.74
CA PHE A 143 10.02 -4.82 -22.75
C PHE A 143 11.45 -4.48 -22.29
N THR A 144 12.01 -3.44 -22.91
CA THR A 144 13.40 -3.00 -22.69
C THR A 144 13.60 -2.41 -21.31
N LEU A 145 14.83 -2.56 -20.80
CA LEU A 145 15.34 -1.97 -19.58
C LEU A 145 16.51 -1.04 -19.90
N THR A 146 16.86 -0.19 -18.96
CA THR A 146 17.98 0.75 -19.08
C THR A 146 18.84 0.75 -17.81
N LYS A 147 20.05 1.36 -17.91
CA LYS A 147 20.90 1.74 -16.78
C LYS A 147 20.96 3.27 -16.62
N GLU A 148 20.35 4.00 -17.54
CA GLU A 148 20.37 5.45 -17.58
C GLU A 148 19.43 6.02 -16.52
N GLN A 149 19.99 6.77 -15.57
CA GLN A 149 19.21 7.43 -14.54
C GLN A 149 18.45 8.62 -15.10
N PRO A 150 17.16 8.79 -14.79
CA PRO A 150 16.38 9.90 -15.29
C PRO A 150 16.83 11.22 -14.65
N ILE A 151 16.75 12.32 -15.40
CA ILE A 151 16.86 13.66 -14.84
C ILE A 151 15.55 13.98 -14.12
N VAL A 152 15.58 14.02 -12.79
CA VAL A 152 14.40 14.24 -11.96
C VAL A 152 14.24 15.73 -11.65
N LYS A 153 13.14 16.33 -12.10
CA LYS A 153 12.69 17.64 -11.61
C LYS A 153 12.02 17.44 -10.26
N LYS A 154 12.46 18.17 -9.23
CA LYS A 154 11.83 18.12 -7.90
C LYS A 154 10.34 18.42 -7.96
N GLY A 155 9.57 17.56 -7.32
CA GLY A 155 8.15 17.75 -7.09
C GLY A 155 7.89 18.68 -5.88
N LYS A 156 6.60 19.04 -5.73
CA LYS A 156 6.11 19.80 -4.56
C LYS A 156 5.09 18.94 -3.84
N PHE A 157 5.56 18.10 -2.93
CA PHE A 157 4.71 17.22 -2.14
C PHE A 157 4.56 17.76 -0.72
N LYS A 158 3.33 17.83 -0.25
CA LYS A 158 2.98 18.17 1.14
C LYS A 158 2.14 17.02 1.69
N VAL A 159 2.61 16.41 2.77
CA VAL A 159 1.90 15.34 3.46
C VAL A 159 0.51 15.80 3.91
N GLN A 160 -0.48 14.98 3.59
CA GLN A 160 -1.85 15.05 4.09
C GLN A 160 -2.13 13.72 4.79
N LYS A 161 -1.75 13.64 6.09
CA LYS A 161 -1.81 12.39 6.85
C LYS A 161 -3.23 11.82 6.86
N GLY A 162 -3.36 10.61 6.35
CA GLY A 162 -4.57 9.79 6.41
C GLY A 162 -4.71 9.06 7.75
N ASN A 163 -5.70 8.17 7.80
CA ASN A 163 -6.02 7.33 8.95
C ASN A 163 -5.94 5.82 8.63
N ILE A 164 -5.09 5.48 7.65
CA ILE A 164 -4.94 4.07 7.19
C ILE A 164 -4.03 3.30 8.16
N LEU A 165 -2.92 3.92 8.59
CA LEU A 165 -2.06 3.38 9.64
C LEU A 165 -2.64 3.74 11.00
N VAL A 166 -2.91 2.71 11.81
CA VAL A 166 -3.47 2.84 13.17
C VAL A 166 -2.51 2.27 14.20
N ASP A 167 -2.68 2.68 15.46
CA ASP A 167 -1.88 2.24 16.60
C ASP A 167 -2.58 1.13 17.44
N LYS A 168 -1.90 0.68 18.50
CA LYS A 168 -2.42 -0.35 19.42
C LYS A 168 -3.69 0.09 20.14
N ASP A 169 -3.82 1.38 20.46
CA ASP A 169 -4.97 1.89 21.21
C ASP A 169 -6.23 1.87 20.34
N TYR A 170 -6.07 2.12 19.04
CA TYR A 170 -7.13 1.94 18.04
C TYR A 170 -7.60 0.49 17.99
N VAL A 171 -6.65 -0.47 17.87
CA VAL A 171 -6.97 -1.91 17.84
C VAL A 171 -7.66 -2.35 19.13
N LEU A 172 -7.16 -1.92 20.30
CA LEU A 172 -7.75 -2.25 21.58
C LEU A 172 -9.17 -1.70 21.72
N LYS A 173 -9.42 -0.50 21.20
CA LYS A 173 -10.78 0.08 21.16
C LYS A 173 -11.71 -0.78 20.30
N ASP A 174 -11.28 -1.21 19.11
CA ASP A 174 -12.08 -2.04 18.22
C ASP A 174 -12.41 -3.40 18.85
N LEU A 175 -11.45 -4.03 19.53
CA LEU A 175 -11.69 -5.27 20.28
C LEU A 175 -12.77 -5.10 21.35
N ASN A 176 -12.74 -3.99 22.10
CA ASN A 176 -13.66 -3.72 23.19
C ASN A 176 -15.07 -3.35 22.71
N THR A 177 -15.19 -2.74 21.53
CA THR A 177 -16.47 -2.25 20.98
C THR A 177 -17.06 -3.19 19.93
N GLY A 178 -16.27 -4.09 19.34
CA GLY A 178 -16.68 -4.92 18.20
C GLY A 178 -16.96 -4.10 16.93
N SER A 179 -16.41 -2.86 16.82
CA SER A 179 -16.67 -1.95 15.72
C SER A 179 -15.98 -2.36 14.42
N GLY A 180 -14.76 -2.91 14.52
CA GLY A 180 -13.94 -3.40 13.41
C GLY A 180 -13.73 -4.92 13.43
N ILE A 181 -13.09 -5.43 12.41
CA ILE A 181 -12.60 -6.81 12.32
C ILE A 181 -11.08 -6.79 12.32
N ILE A 182 -10.46 -7.47 13.27
CA ILE A 182 -9.01 -7.59 13.33
C ILE A 182 -8.58 -8.79 12.49
N VAL A 183 -7.60 -8.59 11.60
CA VAL A 183 -7.15 -9.60 10.64
C VAL A 183 -5.65 -9.86 10.80
N ASP A 184 -5.27 -11.08 11.15
CA ASP A 184 -3.90 -11.54 11.16
C ASP A 184 -3.47 -11.95 9.75
N ALA A 185 -2.51 -11.22 9.17
CA ALA A 185 -1.99 -11.47 7.83
C ALA A 185 -0.85 -12.50 7.80
N ARG A 186 -0.41 -13.02 8.93
CA ARG A 186 0.67 -14.02 9.01
C ARG A 186 0.19 -15.38 8.51
N MET A 187 1.14 -16.25 8.18
CA MET A 187 0.84 -17.65 7.87
C MET A 187 0.06 -18.29 9.03
N LYS A 188 -0.89 -19.16 8.67
CA LYS A 188 -1.79 -19.82 9.65
C LYS A 188 -1.06 -20.46 10.83
N ARG A 189 0.12 -21.08 10.61
CA ARG A 189 0.92 -21.69 11.68
C ARG A 189 1.28 -20.71 12.80
N PHE A 190 1.61 -19.46 12.46
CA PHE A 190 1.95 -18.42 13.45
C PHE A 190 0.70 -17.87 14.14
N TYR A 191 -0.40 -17.74 13.41
CA TYR A 191 -1.70 -17.44 13.98
C TYR A 191 -2.10 -18.51 15.02
N ASP A 192 -1.87 -19.80 14.71
CA ASP A 192 -2.20 -20.93 15.60
C ASP A 192 -1.30 -21.03 16.83
N GLY A 193 -0.19 -20.29 16.90
CA GLY A 193 0.72 -20.26 18.06
C GLY A 193 2.02 -21.04 17.88
N GLU A 194 2.47 -21.30 16.63
CA GLU A 194 3.83 -21.80 16.41
C GLU A 194 4.85 -20.76 16.87
N PRO A 195 5.93 -21.17 17.58
CA PRO A 195 6.95 -20.27 18.10
C PRO A 195 7.56 -19.35 17.03
N THR A 196 7.66 -18.06 17.33
CA THR A 196 8.13 -17.02 16.40
C THR A 196 9.40 -16.33 16.87
N GLY A 197 9.79 -16.51 18.15
CA GLY A 197 10.81 -15.72 18.80
C GLY A 197 10.30 -14.38 19.35
N ASN A 198 9.03 -14.08 19.20
CA ASN A 198 8.38 -12.97 19.90
C ASN A 198 8.20 -13.32 21.40
N PRO A 199 8.05 -12.35 22.29
CA PRO A 199 7.81 -12.58 23.73
C PRO A 199 6.58 -13.44 24.01
N ARG A 200 5.54 -13.34 23.17
CA ARG A 200 4.33 -14.16 23.25
C ARG A 200 3.93 -14.63 21.84
N ASP A 201 3.59 -15.91 21.72
CA ASP A 201 3.13 -16.51 20.47
C ASP A 201 1.60 -16.54 20.41
N GLY A 202 1.05 -16.81 19.22
CA GLY A 202 -0.36 -16.77 18.95
C GLY A 202 -0.77 -15.47 18.25
N HIS A 203 -2.02 -15.07 18.40
CA HIS A 203 -2.63 -13.93 17.71
C HIS A 203 -3.38 -12.99 18.68
N ILE A 204 -3.71 -11.81 18.23
CA ILE A 204 -4.57 -10.87 18.96
C ILE A 204 -5.93 -11.54 19.17
N THR A 205 -6.41 -11.57 20.41
CA THR A 205 -7.69 -12.24 20.75
C THR A 205 -8.84 -11.78 19.85
N GLY A 206 -9.57 -12.74 19.28
CA GLY A 206 -10.68 -12.49 18.37
C GLY A 206 -10.29 -12.11 16.94
N ALA A 207 -9.00 -12.05 16.62
CA ALA A 207 -8.57 -11.83 15.24
C ALA A 207 -8.89 -13.02 14.33
N LEU A 208 -9.22 -12.74 13.08
CA LEU A 208 -9.40 -13.74 12.03
C LEU A 208 -8.15 -13.80 11.15
N ASN A 209 -7.90 -14.92 10.45
CA ASN A 209 -6.68 -15.10 9.69
C ASN A 209 -6.93 -15.02 8.18
N ILE A 210 -6.22 -14.10 7.51
CA ILE A 210 -6.08 -14.04 6.04
C ILE A 210 -4.58 -14.04 5.72
N PRO A 211 -3.97 -15.20 5.41
CA PRO A 211 -2.54 -15.27 5.16
C PRO A 211 -2.13 -14.46 3.92
N TYR A 212 -1.17 -13.56 4.07
CA TYR A 212 -0.70 -12.71 2.97
C TYR A 212 -0.19 -13.51 1.76
N SER A 213 0.40 -14.69 2.01
CA SER A 213 0.92 -15.59 0.97
C SER A 213 -0.15 -16.11 0.03
N GLU A 214 -1.42 -16.06 0.44
CA GLU A 214 -2.56 -16.47 -0.37
C GLU A 214 -3.06 -15.38 -1.32
N MET A 215 -2.56 -14.16 -1.21
CA MET A 215 -3.01 -13.02 -2.03
C MET A 215 -2.35 -12.98 -3.40
N VAL A 216 -1.20 -13.61 -3.54
CA VAL A 216 -0.40 -13.64 -4.77
C VAL A 216 -0.10 -15.06 -5.21
N ASP A 217 0.26 -15.24 -6.48
CA ASP A 217 0.79 -16.50 -6.99
C ASP A 217 2.31 -16.64 -6.76
N ALA A 218 2.88 -17.73 -7.23
CA ALA A 218 4.32 -18.02 -7.10
C ALA A 218 5.22 -17.00 -7.84
N THR A 219 4.65 -16.17 -8.71
CA THR A 219 5.36 -15.11 -9.44
C THR A 219 5.08 -13.71 -8.87
N ASN A 220 4.46 -13.64 -7.67
CA ASN A 220 4.05 -12.42 -7.00
C ASN A 220 3.08 -11.54 -7.81
N VAL A 221 2.29 -12.15 -8.67
CA VAL A 221 1.14 -11.52 -9.31
C VAL A 221 -0.07 -11.68 -8.38
N PHE A 222 -0.78 -10.61 -8.10
CA PHE A 222 -2.02 -10.69 -7.33
C PHE A 222 -3.04 -11.59 -8.03
N LYS A 223 -3.64 -12.49 -7.26
CA LYS A 223 -4.68 -13.40 -7.75
C LYS A 223 -5.89 -12.61 -8.28
N PRO A 224 -6.66 -13.17 -9.22
CA PRO A 224 -7.92 -12.58 -9.68
C PRO A 224 -8.90 -12.29 -8.53
N SER A 225 -9.77 -11.29 -8.71
CA SER A 225 -10.66 -10.80 -7.65
C SER A 225 -11.59 -11.87 -7.08
N ASP A 226 -12.06 -12.82 -7.90
CA ASP A 226 -12.88 -13.94 -7.47
C ASP A 226 -12.14 -14.89 -6.52
N GLN A 227 -10.86 -15.17 -6.82
CA GLN A 227 -10.01 -15.97 -5.94
C GLN A 227 -9.67 -15.21 -4.64
N LEU A 228 -9.31 -13.91 -4.73
CA LEU A 228 -9.10 -13.09 -3.53
C LEU A 228 -10.35 -13.06 -2.65
N GLN A 229 -11.53 -12.89 -3.25
CA GLN A 229 -12.81 -12.82 -2.52
C GLN A 229 -13.06 -14.07 -1.67
N SER A 230 -12.59 -15.25 -2.11
CA SER A 230 -12.77 -16.50 -1.35
C SER A 230 -12.08 -16.48 0.02
N TYR A 231 -11.03 -15.72 0.20
CA TYR A 231 -10.33 -15.55 1.49
C TYR A 231 -10.99 -14.49 2.38
N PHE A 232 -11.63 -13.48 1.79
CA PHE A 232 -12.28 -12.40 2.53
C PHE A 232 -13.72 -12.75 2.95
N THR A 233 -14.46 -13.48 2.13
CA THR A 233 -15.85 -13.86 2.40
C THR A 233 -16.06 -14.57 3.75
N PRO A 234 -15.19 -15.52 4.21
CA PRO A 234 -15.31 -16.11 5.52
C PRO A 234 -15.11 -15.13 6.68
N VAL A 235 -14.42 -14.02 6.43
CA VAL A 235 -14.15 -12.97 7.42
C VAL A 235 -15.31 -11.97 7.48
N SER A 236 -15.74 -11.46 6.34
CA SER A 236 -16.93 -10.62 6.20
C SER A 236 -17.41 -10.54 4.75
N THR A 237 -18.73 -10.54 4.58
CA THR A 237 -19.39 -10.18 3.32
C THR A 237 -19.75 -8.70 3.26
N ASP A 238 -19.77 -8.02 4.40
CA ASP A 238 -20.02 -6.58 4.51
C ASP A 238 -18.73 -5.79 4.27
N LYS A 239 -18.65 -5.19 3.10
CA LYS A 239 -17.48 -4.40 2.69
C LYS A 239 -17.38 -3.02 3.35
N SER A 240 -18.46 -2.54 3.97
CA SER A 240 -18.48 -1.29 4.73
C SER A 240 -17.90 -1.44 6.13
N LYS A 241 -17.82 -2.71 6.63
CA LYS A 241 -17.24 -2.98 7.92
C LYS A 241 -15.73 -2.90 7.85
N GLU A 242 -15.15 -2.02 8.65
CA GLU A 242 -13.71 -1.79 8.70
C GLU A 242 -12.95 -3.05 9.08
N MET A 243 -11.84 -3.31 8.38
CA MET A 243 -10.89 -4.37 8.70
C MET A 243 -9.52 -3.78 9.03
N VAL A 244 -8.95 -4.15 10.18
CA VAL A 244 -7.61 -3.75 10.60
C VAL A 244 -6.66 -4.95 10.48
N ALA A 245 -5.81 -4.94 9.46
CA ALA A 245 -4.82 -5.99 9.25
C ALA A 245 -3.56 -5.74 10.08
N TYR A 246 -2.92 -6.81 10.57
CA TYR A 246 -1.60 -6.76 11.20
C TYR A 246 -0.75 -7.97 10.79
N CYS A 247 0.56 -7.92 11.04
CA CYS A 247 1.46 -9.05 10.83
C CYS A 247 2.56 -9.09 11.90
N PHE A 248 3.82 -9.33 11.53
CA PHE A 248 4.94 -9.21 12.48
C PHE A 248 5.35 -7.75 12.71
N ILE A 249 5.50 -6.96 11.64
CA ILE A 249 6.10 -5.61 11.61
C ILE A 249 5.34 -4.62 10.72
N GLY A 250 4.09 -4.89 10.34
CA GLY A 250 3.30 -4.02 9.45
C GLY A 250 3.66 -4.12 7.94
N GLN A 251 4.59 -5.00 7.56
CA GLN A 251 5.03 -5.15 6.17
C GLN A 251 4.09 -6.06 5.38
N THR A 252 3.96 -7.34 5.75
CA THR A 252 3.13 -8.31 5.00
C THR A 252 1.64 -8.07 5.14
N ALA A 253 1.19 -7.42 6.21
CA ALA A 253 -0.19 -6.94 6.36
C ALA A 253 -0.60 -5.98 5.23
N SER A 254 0.36 -5.26 4.64
CA SER A 254 0.11 -4.36 3.51
C SER A 254 -0.29 -5.09 2.23
N VAL A 255 0.08 -6.37 2.08
CA VAL A 255 -0.39 -7.22 0.96
C VAL A 255 -1.88 -7.54 1.11
N VAL A 256 -2.31 -7.88 2.34
CA VAL A 256 -3.73 -8.12 2.65
C VAL A 256 -4.53 -6.82 2.54
N TYR A 257 -3.98 -5.70 3.03
CA TYR A 257 -4.56 -4.37 2.81
C TYR A 257 -4.84 -4.12 1.32
N LEU A 258 -3.84 -4.34 0.46
CA LEU A 258 -3.94 -4.08 -0.98
C LEU A 258 -4.97 -5.00 -1.63
N ALA A 259 -4.99 -6.30 -1.27
CA ALA A 259 -6.01 -7.25 -1.73
C ALA A 259 -7.43 -6.81 -1.30
N GLY A 260 -7.62 -6.40 -0.05
CA GLY A 260 -8.90 -5.89 0.44
C GLY A 260 -9.34 -4.62 -0.30
N ARG A 261 -8.40 -3.70 -0.59
CA ARG A 261 -8.66 -2.50 -1.40
C ARG A 261 -9.09 -2.82 -2.83
N ILE A 262 -8.46 -3.83 -3.47
CA ILE A 262 -8.87 -4.33 -4.81
C ILE A 262 -10.32 -4.82 -4.78
N LEU A 263 -10.72 -5.46 -3.69
CA LEU A 263 -12.07 -5.99 -3.50
C LEU A 263 -13.10 -4.94 -3.04
N GLY A 264 -12.64 -3.72 -2.69
CA GLY A 264 -13.49 -2.63 -2.22
C GLY A 264 -13.86 -2.70 -0.73
N TYR A 265 -13.09 -3.41 0.10
CA TYR A 265 -13.23 -3.37 1.56
C TYR A 265 -12.62 -2.10 2.15
N ASP A 266 -13.18 -1.65 3.30
CA ASP A 266 -12.56 -0.60 4.11
C ASP A 266 -11.42 -1.21 4.94
N MET A 267 -10.18 -0.88 4.56
CA MET A 267 -8.98 -1.51 5.10
C MET A 267 -8.10 -0.52 5.84
N LYS A 268 -7.58 -0.95 6.99
CA LYS A 268 -6.52 -0.30 7.75
C LYS A 268 -5.41 -1.30 8.09
N VAL A 269 -4.27 -0.78 8.57
CA VAL A 269 -3.16 -1.59 9.05
C VAL A 269 -2.70 -1.09 10.41
N TYR A 270 -2.59 -2.01 11.37
CA TYR A 270 -1.95 -1.75 12.64
C TYR A 270 -0.43 -1.72 12.45
N ASP A 271 0.14 -0.52 12.57
CA ASP A 271 1.55 -0.25 12.25
C ASP A 271 2.51 -1.01 13.16
N GLY A 272 2.27 -0.99 14.48
CA GLY A 272 3.09 -1.69 15.48
C GLY A 272 3.07 -3.21 15.37
N SER A 273 1.96 -3.79 14.92
CA SER A 273 1.81 -5.24 14.69
C SER A 273 2.27 -6.10 15.89
N MET A 274 2.69 -7.35 15.65
CA MET A 274 3.12 -8.26 16.74
C MET A 274 4.42 -7.86 17.40
N GLN A 275 5.30 -7.13 16.72
CA GLN A 275 6.54 -6.62 17.34
C GLN A 275 6.25 -5.67 18.52
N GLU A 276 5.12 -4.95 18.51
CA GLU A 276 4.65 -4.13 19.62
C GLU A 276 3.71 -4.90 20.53
N TRP A 277 2.66 -5.50 19.98
CA TRP A 277 1.57 -6.14 20.75
C TRP A 277 2.06 -7.27 21.65
N SER A 278 2.94 -8.14 21.18
CA SER A 278 3.44 -9.29 21.95
C SER A 278 4.29 -8.91 23.15
N ARG A 279 4.87 -7.68 23.18
CA ARG A 279 5.71 -7.18 24.25
C ARG A 279 4.93 -6.59 25.43
N ILE A 280 3.65 -6.27 25.22
CA ILE A 280 2.81 -5.62 26.24
C ILE A 280 1.93 -6.69 26.86
N GLU A 281 2.30 -7.16 28.06
CA GLU A 281 1.64 -8.29 28.74
C GLU A 281 0.15 -8.10 28.98
N THR A 282 -0.29 -6.85 29.17
CA THR A 282 -1.71 -6.52 29.41
C THR A 282 -2.59 -6.58 28.19
N LEU A 283 -2.01 -6.65 26.97
CA LEU A 283 -2.80 -6.76 25.74
C LEU A 283 -3.23 -8.20 25.49
N PRO A 284 -4.51 -8.42 25.09
CA PRO A 284 -5.08 -9.76 24.98
C PRO A 284 -4.51 -10.54 23.78
N MET A 285 -4.11 -11.79 24.05
CA MET A 285 -3.64 -12.73 23.04
C MET A 285 -4.20 -14.12 23.30
N GLU A 286 -4.34 -14.90 22.22
CA GLU A 286 -4.77 -16.29 22.29
C GLU A 286 -4.06 -17.16 21.25
N THR A 287 -4.20 -18.49 21.40
CA THR A 287 -3.71 -19.49 20.46
C THR A 287 -4.82 -20.45 20.10
N THR A 288 -4.83 -20.99 18.88
CA THR A 288 -5.76 -22.07 18.47
C THR A 288 -5.21 -23.45 18.80
N LYS A 289 -3.92 -23.60 19.04
CA LYS A 289 -3.33 -24.86 19.55
C LYS A 289 -3.59 -24.97 21.04
N LYS A 290 -4.29 -26.05 21.41
CA LYS A 290 -4.41 -26.53 22.80
C LYS A 290 -3.17 -27.28 23.21
#